data_e80f4563b9a459168450aad9899ca1f2
#
_entry.id   e80f4563b9a459168450aad9899ca1f2
#
_cell.length_a   1.000
_cell.length_b   1.000
_cell.length_c   1.000
_cell.angle_alpha   90.00
_cell.angle_beta   90.00
_cell.angle_gamma   90.00
#
_symmetry.space_group_name_H-M   'P 1'
#
loop_
_entity.id
_entity.type
_entity.pdbx_description
1 polymer ?
#
loop_
_entity_poly.entity_id
_entity_poly.type
_entity_poly.pdbx_seq_one_letter_code
_entity_poly.pdbx_strand_id
1 'polypeptide(L)'
;RSETPANWLTMYEGSNVNFQYDLQLPENTIHSFYNHFVGADTIANKHSVILTPENASEKELAAATHALAGAARLITTSEELLPMASLNKEQSAPYQLIIASYDKLPDQYKSQIDSKRVEDQAVLKFFNQPDKHVLVATSKDEDLLVRAGRYLANYELMTQTDKEETTVDENTDTFSSTLEFDGNYPLTSTGDKLEGAYHQEQTYFVNLPVDRNNANGSRVHLHFKYAENLDFDSSLVTVYANDKPIGSKK
;
A
#
# COMPACT_ATOMS: atom_id res chain seq x y z
N ARG A 1 33.24 0.37 28.34
CA ARG A 1 33.38 -0.29 29.65
C ARG A 1 32.11 -0.16 30.43
N SER A 2 31.30 -1.21 30.41
CA SER A 2 30.70 -1.79 31.61
C SER A 2 29.79 -2.90 31.15
N GLU A 3 30.38 -4.03 30.91
CA GLU A 3 29.72 -5.30 31.00
C GLU A 3 29.41 -5.53 32.49
N THR A 4 28.41 -4.81 32.99
CA THR A 4 27.83 -5.16 34.27
C THR A 4 26.73 -6.17 34.00
N PRO A 5 26.75 -7.37 34.61
CA PRO A 5 25.71 -8.42 34.42
C PRO A 5 24.31 -7.98 34.79
N ALA A 6 24.16 -6.76 35.31
CA ALA A 6 22.87 -6.18 35.71
C ALA A 6 22.15 -5.36 34.63
N ASN A 7 22.73 -5.18 33.44
CA ASN A 7 22.18 -4.34 32.37
C ASN A 7 21.44 -5.18 31.29
N TRP A 8 20.74 -6.21 31.69
CA TRP A 8 19.89 -6.95 30.78
C TRP A 8 18.42 -6.80 31.15
N LEU A 9 17.59 -6.68 30.15
CA LEU A 9 16.14 -6.59 30.25
C LEU A 9 15.54 -7.85 29.66
N THR A 10 14.68 -8.51 30.42
CA THR A 10 13.87 -9.62 29.92
C THR A 10 12.48 -9.11 29.63
N MET A 11 12.04 -9.21 28.38
CA MET A 11 10.64 -8.98 28.00
C MET A 11 9.92 -10.33 27.98
N TYR A 12 8.84 -10.41 28.74
CA TYR A 12 8.00 -11.62 28.80
C TYR A 12 6.92 -11.56 27.73
N GLU A 13 6.38 -12.71 27.35
CA GLU A 13 5.32 -12.88 26.34
C GLU A 13 4.09 -12.00 26.61
N GLY A 14 3.74 -11.74 27.88
CA GLY A 14 2.64 -10.85 28.26
C GLY A 14 2.95 -9.36 28.27
N SER A 15 4.17 -8.95 27.86
CA SER A 15 4.54 -7.53 27.82
C SER A 15 3.80 -6.83 26.71
N ASN A 16 3.15 -5.70 27.00
CA ASN A 16 2.41 -4.90 26.03
C ASN A 16 2.57 -3.41 26.31
N VAL A 17 2.24 -2.61 25.31
CA VAL A 17 2.12 -1.16 25.43
C VAL A 17 0.68 -0.80 25.12
N ASN A 18 0.03 -0.10 26.02
CA ASN A 18 -1.33 0.40 25.82
C ASN A 18 -1.28 1.88 25.46
N PHE A 19 -1.79 2.22 24.29
CA PHE A 19 -1.93 3.59 23.83
C PHE A 19 -3.37 4.06 24.02
N GLN A 20 -3.55 5.24 24.63
CA GLN A 20 -4.83 5.93 24.64
C GLN A 20 -4.77 7.07 23.62
N TYR A 21 -5.72 7.08 22.68
CA TYR A 21 -5.78 8.08 21.62
C TYR A 21 -7.23 8.35 21.22
N ASP A 22 -7.47 9.54 20.70
CA ASP A 22 -8.73 9.90 20.07
C ASP A 22 -8.55 9.87 18.55
N LEU A 23 -9.51 9.25 17.84
CA LEU A 23 -9.52 9.26 16.39
C LEU A 23 -9.86 10.68 15.89
N GLN A 24 -9.00 11.21 15.05
CA GLN A 24 -9.26 12.47 14.37
C GLN A 24 -10.24 12.23 13.20
N LEU A 25 -11.09 13.22 12.93
CA LEU A 25 -11.92 13.19 11.73
C LEU A 25 -11.05 13.39 10.49
N PRO A 26 -11.44 12.81 9.34
CA PRO A 26 -10.68 13.00 8.11
C PRO A 26 -10.69 14.46 7.67
N GLU A 27 -9.54 14.95 7.24
CA GLU A 27 -9.42 16.19 6.50
C GLU A 27 -10.11 16.04 5.14
N ASN A 28 -10.42 17.17 4.49
CA ASN A 28 -11.15 17.17 3.21
C ASN A 28 -10.24 16.80 2.03
N THR A 29 -9.52 15.68 2.14
CA THR A 29 -8.64 15.14 1.10
C THR A 29 -8.88 13.64 0.87
N ILE A 30 -8.64 13.18 -0.35
CA ILE A 30 -8.72 11.77 -0.72
C ILE A 30 -7.71 10.95 0.10
N HIS A 31 -6.49 11.47 0.29
CA HIS A 31 -5.46 10.86 1.15
C HIS A 31 -6.01 10.60 2.56
N SER A 32 -6.56 11.63 3.20
CA SER A 32 -7.08 11.50 4.56
C SER A 32 -8.24 10.52 4.65
N PHE A 33 -9.19 10.58 3.69
CA PHE A 33 -10.26 9.58 3.60
C PHE A 33 -9.69 8.16 3.51
N TYR A 34 -8.75 7.93 2.60
CA TYR A 34 -8.23 6.59 2.33
C TYR A 34 -7.52 5.99 3.55
N ASN A 35 -6.72 6.77 4.27
CA ASN A 35 -6.06 6.32 5.49
C ASN A 35 -7.06 5.91 6.59
N HIS A 36 -8.16 6.63 6.72
CA HIS A 36 -9.23 6.27 7.65
C HIS A 36 -10.00 5.04 7.17
N PHE A 37 -10.31 4.99 5.87
CA PHE A 37 -11.07 3.90 5.24
C PHE A 37 -10.42 2.53 5.43
N VAL A 38 -9.08 2.45 5.33
CA VAL A 38 -8.30 1.22 5.53
C VAL A 38 -7.70 1.12 6.93
N GLY A 39 -7.96 2.07 7.79
CA GLY A 39 -7.43 2.14 9.15
C GLY A 39 -7.86 0.95 10.00
N ALA A 40 -6.96 0.46 10.86
CA ALA A 40 -7.19 -0.74 11.68
C ALA A 40 -8.45 -0.62 12.55
N ASP A 41 -8.66 0.53 13.21
CA ASP A 41 -9.85 0.75 14.06
C ASP A 41 -11.14 0.81 13.24
N THR A 42 -11.10 1.44 12.06
CA THR A 42 -12.26 1.57 11.17
C THR A 42 -12.69 0.20 10.64
N ILE A 43 -11.72 -0.63 10.26
CA ILE A 43 -11.97 -2.01 9.81
C ILE A 43 -12.47 -2.88 10.96
N ALA A 44 -11.81 -2.85 12.13
CA ALA A 44 -12.18 -3.65 13.31
C ALA A 44 -13.62 -3.33 13.79
N ASN A 45 -14.05 -2.08 13.67
CA ASN A 45 -15.39 -1.65 14.04
C ASN A 45 -16.42 -1.78 12.90
N LYS A 46 -16.04 -2.31 11.71
CA LYS A 46 -16.91 -2.45 10.53
C LYS A 46 -17.46 -1.11 10.01
N HIS A 47 -16.65 -0.08 10.12
CA HIS A 47 -17.01 1.28 9.75
C HIS A 47 -16.70 1.60 8.28
N SER A 48 -16.14 0.67 7.51
CA SER A 48 -15.83 0.84 6.08
C SER A 48 -16.62 -0.14 5.21
N VAL A 49 -17.05 0.33 4.04
CA VAL A 49 -17.77 -0.48 3.05
C VAL A 49 -17.49 0.01 1.63
N ILE A 50 -17.36 -0.92 0.68
CA ILE A 50 -17.37 -0.61 -0.76
C ILE A 50 -18.78 -0.81 -1.28
N LEU A 51 -19.30 0.17 -2.03
CA LEU A 51 -20.66 0.17 -2.55
C LEU A 51 -20.65 0.14 -4.08
N THR A 52 -21.42 -0.76 -4.65
CA THR A 52 -21.69 -0.85 -6.09
C THR A 52 -23.18 -0.83 -6.37
N PRO A 53 -23.62 -0.44 -7.57
CA PRO A 53 -25.03 -0.55 -7.94
C PRO A 53 -25.55 -1.99 -7.77
N GLU A 54 -26.83 -2.17 -7.49
CA GLU A 54 -27.45 -3.50 -7.40
C GLU A 54 -27.33 -4.28 -8.71
N ASN A 55 -27.47 -3.55 -9.82
CA ASN A 55 -27.29 -4.06 -11.18
C ASN A 55 -25.93 -3.68 -11.76
N ALA A 56 -24.87 -3.86 -10.96
CA ALA A 56 -23.52 -3.53 -11.39
C ALA A 56 -23.12 -4.32 -12.64
N SER A 57 -22.47 -3.65 -13.58
CA SER A 57 -21.86 -4.29 -14.74
C SER A 57 -20.62 -5.09 -14.35
N GLU A 58 -20.13 -5.94 -15.26
CA GLU A 58 -18.88 -6.66 -15.06
C GLU A 58 -17.70 -5.70 -14.80
N LYS A 59 -17.67 -4.56 -15.48
CA LYS A 59 -16.61 -3.56 -15.33
C LYS A 59 -16.73 -2.78 -14.02
N GLU A 60 -17.93 -2.46 -13.56
CA GLU A 60 -18.14 -1.88 -12.23
C GLU A 60 -17.68 -2.83 -11.13
N LEU A 61 -18.01 -4.13 -11.25
CA LEU A 61 -17.54 -5.15 -10.32
C LEU A 61 -16.01 -5.34 -10.39
N ALA A 62 -15.43 -5.31 -11.59
CA ALA A 62 -13.98 -5.38 -11.77
C ALA A 62 -13.29 -4.19 -11.10
N ALA A 63 -13.80 -2.96 -11.29
CA ALA A 63 -13.26 -1.77 -10.63
C ALA A 63 -13.34 -1.88 -9.11
N ALA A 64 -14.46 -2.32 -8.57
CA ALA A 64 -14.65 -2.52 -7.14
C ALA A 64 -13.74 -3.63 -6.58
N THR A 65 -13.55 -4.71 -7.34
CA THR A 65 -12.64 -5.81 -6.96
C THR A 65 -11.18 -5.34 -6.93
N HIS A 66 -10.75 -4.50 -7.88
CA HIS A 66 -9.40 -3.91 -7.82
C HIS A 66 -9.22 -3.07 -6.57
N ALA A 67 -10.17 -2.17 -6.27
CA ALA A 67 -10.12 -1.33 -5.07
C ALA A 67 -10.11 -2.18 -3.78
N LEU A 68 -10.97 -3.21 -3.70
CA LEU A 68 -11.00 -4.15 -2.58
C LEU A 68 -9.66 -4.88 -2.41
N ALA A 69 -9.10 -5.40 -3.51
CA ALA A 69 -7.83 -6.12 -3.46
C ALA A 69 -6.67 -5.22 -2.98
N GLY A 70 -6.64 -3.95 -3.40
CA GLY A 70 -5.67 -2.97 -2.93
C GLY A 70 -5.82 -2.68 -1.44
N ALA A 71 -7.04 -2.38 -1.00
CA ALA A 71 -7.35 -2.12 0.40
C ALA A 71 -7.06 -3.35 1.29
N ALA A 72 -7.42 -4.56 0.86
CA ALA A 72 -7.20 -5.79 1.59
C ALA A 72 -5.72 -6.08 1.90
N ARG A 73 -4.79 -5.62 1.05
CA ARG A 73 -3.34 -5.74 1.29
C ARG A 73 -2.84 -4.90 2.47
N LEU A 74 -3.60 -3.88 2.87
CA LEU A 74 -3.26 -2.98 3.96
C LEU A 74 -3.92 -3.41 5.28
N ILE A 75 -4.95 -4.26 5.21
CA ILE A 75 -5.67 -4.75 6.37
C ILE A 75 -4.83 -5.85 7.03
N THR A 76 -4.37 -5.58 8.25
CA THR A 76 -3.48 -6.47 9.00
C THR A 76 -4.23 -7.38 9.99
N THR A 77 -5.53 -7.15 10.19
CA THR A 77 -6.37 -7.95 11.08
C THR A 77 -6.90 -9.18 10.34
N SER A 78 -6.70 -10.37 10.89
CA SER A 78 -7.10 -11.65 10.26
C SER A 78 -8.59 -11.97 10.39
N GLU A 79 -9.31 -11.28 11.27
CA GLU A 79 -10.68 -11.62 11.65
C GLU A 79 -11.74 -10.72 11.02
N GLU A 80 -11.36 -9.55 10.50
CA GLU A 80 -12.29 -8.57 9.96
C GLU A 80 -12.11 -8.38 8.45
N LEU A 81 -13.22 -8.27 7.76
CA LEU A 81 -13.27 -8.12 6.30
C LEU A 81 -13.80 -6.74 5.93
N LEU A 82 -13.26 -6.17 4.85
CA LEU A 82 -13.86 -5.02 4.19
C LEU A 82 -15.01 -5.50 3.30
N PRO A 83 -16.27 -5.22 3.66
CA PRO A 83 -17.42 -5.71 2.93
C PRO A 83 -17.66 -4.94 1.63
N MET A 84 -18.23 -5.63 0.63
CA MET A 84 -18.88 -5.03 -0.51
C MET A 84 -20.40 -5.17 -0.35
N ALA A 85 -21.13 -4.11 -0.66
CA ALA A 85 -22.60 -4.10 -0.55
C ALA A 85 -23.25 -3.32 -1.72
N SER A 86 -24.58 -3.45 -1.83
CA SER A 86 -25.35 -2.68 -2.80
C SER A 86 -25.54 -1.23 -2.34
N LEU A 87 -25.32 -0.31 -3.27
CA LEU A 87 -25.55 1.13 -3.09
C LEU A 87 -27.01 1.47 -2.73
N ASN A 88 -27.96 0.62 -3.16
CA ASN A 88 -29.40 0.82 -2.94
C ASN A 88 -29.84 0.40 -1.51
N LYS A 89 -28.99 -0.22 -0.73
CA LYS A 89 -29.27 -0.61 0.65
C LYS A 89 -28.69 0.43 1.62
N GLU A 90 -29.48 0.75 2.63
CA GLU A 90 -28.99 1.62 3.70
C GLU A 90 -27.74 1.01 4.38
N GLN A 91 -26.73 1.84 4.55
CA GLN A 91 -25.46 1.45 5.15
C GLN A 91 -25.19 2.30 6.38
N SER A 92 -24.90 1.65 7.48
CA SER A 92 -24.53 2.31 8.75
C SER A 92 -23.03 2.67 8.80
N ALA A 93 -22.20 2.12 7.92
CA ALA A 93 -20.78 2.41 7.89
C ALA A 93 -20.52 3.88 7.53
N PRO A 94 -19.82 4.64 8.36
CA PRO A 94 -19.54 6.05 8.09
C PRO A 94 -18.58 6.28 6.93
N TYR A 95 -17.65 5.35 6.67
CA TYR A 95 -16.69 5.43 5.57
C TYR A 95 -17.15 4.58 4.38
N GLN A 96 -17.50 5.22 3.29
CA GLN A 96 -18.07 4.55 2.13
C GLN A 96 -17.26 4.87 0.86
N LEU A 97 -16.86 3.83 0.13
CA LEU A 97 -16.28 3.95 -1.20
C LEU A 97 -17.33 3.52 -2.23
N ILE A 98 -17.88 4.47 -2.97
CA ILE A 98 -18.86 4.21 -4.04
C ILE A 98 -18.13 4.07 -5.36
N ILE A 99 -18.35 2.94 -6.06
CA ILE A 99 -17.83 2.69 -7.41
C ILE A 99 -19.02 2.37 -8.31
N ALA A 100 -19.33 3.30 -9.19
CA ALA A 100 -20.50 3.21 -10.08
C ALA A 100 -20.31 4.02 -11.36
N SER A 101 -20.92 3.58 -12.44
CA SER A 101 -21.09 4.38 -13.65
C SER A 101 -21.86 5.66 -13.31
N TYR A 102 -21.55 6.77 -13.97
CA TYR A 102 -22.14 8.09 -13.66
C TYR A 102 -23.66 8.07 -13.66
N ASP A 103 -24.27 7.33 -14.61
CA ASP A 103 -25.73 7.27 -14.73
C ASP A 103 -26.41 6.55 -13.57
N LYS A 104 -25.70 5.66 -12.88
CA LYS A 104 -26.20 4.88 -11.72
C LYS A 104 -25.91 5.53 -10.37
N LEU A 105 -25.24 6.70 -10.36
CA LEU A 105 -24.99 7.43 -9.12
C LEU A 105 -26.27 8.05 -8.55
N PRO A 106 -26.42 8.09 -7.20
CA PRO A 106 -27.46 8.90 -6.56
C PRO A 106 -27.31 10.39 -6.91
N ASP A 107 -28.46 11.05 -7.10
CA ASP A 107 -28.53 12.45 -7.54
C ASP A 107 -27.75 13.42 -6.64
N GLN A 108 -27.67 13.14 -5.34
CA GLN A 108 -26.89 13.94 -4.38
C GLN A 108 -25.39 14.02 -4.69
N TYR A 109 -24.81 12.98 -5.27
CA TYR A 109 -23.41 12.98 -5.70
C TYR A 109 -23.28 13.43 -7.15
N LYS A 110 -24.19 12.97 -8.00
CA LYS A 110 -24.22 13.26 -9.42
C LYS A 110 -24.28 14.77 -9.71
N SER A 111 -25.10 15.52 -8.94
CA SER A 111 -25.25 16.97 -9.09
C SER A 111 -23.99 17.78 -8.77
N GLN A 112 -23.02 17.18 -8.08
CA GLN A 112 -21.78 17.83 -7.65
C GLN A 112 -20.56 17.37 -8.46
N ILE A 113 -20.75 16.56 -9.48
CA ILE A 113 -19.70 16.07 -10.38
C ILE A 113 -20.01 16.58 -11.79
N ASP A 114 -19.02 17.16 -12.44
CA ASP A 114 -19.18 17.71 -13.79
C ASP A 114 -19.44 16.58 -14.80
N SER A 115 -20.64 16.59 -15.39
CA SER A 115 -21.09 15.59 -16.35
C SER A 115 -20.28 15.52 -17.65
N LYS A 116 -19.54 16.59 -17.98
CA LYS A 116 -18.68 16.63 -19.16
C LYS A 116 -17.33 15.94 -18.88
N ARG A 117 -16.81 16.10 -17.66
CA ARG A 117 -15.52 15.48 -17.29
C ARG A 117 -15.60 13.96 -17.24
N VAL A 118 -16.73 13.41 -16.86
CA VAL A 118 -16.91 11.94 -16.78
C VAL A 118 -17.10 11.27 -18.13
N GLU A 119 -17.12 12.02 -19.25
CA GLU A 119 -17.19 11.46 -20.61
C GLU A 119 -15.86 10.86 -21.03
N ASP A 120 -14.75 11.50 -20.69
CA ASP A 120 -13.39 11.15 -21.08
C ASP A 120 -12.44 10.88 -19.91
N GLN A 121 -12.93 10.97 -18.68
CA GLN A 121 -12.18 10.72 -17.45
C GLN A 121 -13.04 9.97 -16.43
N ALA A 122 -12.40 9.21 -15.55
CA ALA A 122 -13.01 8.85 -14.29
C ALA A 122 -12.71 9.92 -13.24
N VAL A 123 -13.73 10.29 -12.48
CA VAL A 123 -13.63 11.27 -11.39
C VAL A 123 -13.66 10.55 -10.05
N LEU A 124 -12.68 10.83 -9.20
CA LEU A 124 -12.67 10.45 -7.80
C LEU A 124 -12.94 11.72 -6.98
N LYS A 125 -14.03 11.71 -6.21
CA LYS A 125 -14.41 12.87 -5.41
C LYS A 125 -14.80 12.48 -4.00
N PHE A 126 -14.21 13.15 -3.04
CA PHE A 126 -14.49 12.96 -1.64
C PHE A 126 -15.58 13.95 -1.15
N PHE A 127 -16.59 13.39 -0.50
CA PHE A 127 -17.68 14.12 0.15
C PHE A 127 -17.56 13.93 1.64
N ASN A 128 -17.07 14.94 2.33
CA ASN A 128 -16.85 14.92 3.77
C ASN A 128 -18.03 15.58 4.50
N GLN A 129 -18.84 14.76 5.16
CA GLN A 129 -19.98 15.19 5.99
C GLN A 129 -19.72 14.84 7.45
N PRO A 130 -20.38 15.48 8.42
CA PRO A 130 -20.10 15.27 9.86
C PRO A 130 -20.13 13.80 10.30
N ASP A 131 -21.08 13.01 9.78
CA ASP A 131 -21.32 11.62 10.19
C ASP A 131 -21.09 10.62 9.04
N LYS A 132 -20.70 11.10 7.86
CA LYS A 132 -20.58 10.27 6.67
C LYS A 132 -19.49 10.76 5.72
N HIS A 133 -18.52 9.91 5.48
CA HIS A 133 -17.35 10.17 4.66
C HIS A 133 -17.41 9.31 3.41
N VAL A 134 -17.66 9.91 2.26
CA VAL A 134 -17.93 9.17 1.02
C VAL A 134 -16.94 9.54 -0.06
N LEU A 135 -16.15 8.58 -0.52
CA LEU A 135 -15.37 8.71 -1.74
C LEU A 135 -16.14 8.07 -2.90
N VAL A 136 -16.41 8.85 -3.92
CA VAL A 136 -17.09 8.41 -5.15
C VAL A 136 -16.05 8.27 -6.25
N ALA A 137 -16.01 7.11 -6.91
CA ALA A 137 -15.31 6.88 -8.16
C ALA A 137 -16.31 6.61 -9.26
N THR A 138 -16.33 7.43 -10.31
CA THR A 138 -17.34 7.36 -11.37
C THR A 138 -16.81 7.79 -12.73
N SER A 139 -17.38 7.23 -13.78
CA SER A 139 -17.16 7.61 -15.18
C SER A 139 -18.41 7.23 -16.00
N LYS A 140 -18.59 7.82 -17.18
CA LYS A 140 -19.49 7.30 -18.21
C LYS A 140 -18.84 6.18 -19.01
N ASP A 141 -17.51 6.21 -19.13
CA ASP A 141 -16.71 5.14 -19.70
C ASP A 141 -16.32 4.11 -18.62
N GLU A 142 -16.83 2.90 -18.76
CA GLU A 142 -16.57 1.83 -17.81
C GLU A 142 -15.11 1.31 -17.85
N ASP A 143 -14.36 1.49 -18.93
CA ASP A 143 -12.93 1.15 -18.98
C ASP A 143 -12.12 2.12 -18.14
N LEU A 144 -12.47 3.40 -18.17
CA LEU A 144 -11.90 4.39 -17.27
C LEU A 144 -12.28 4.14 -15.82
N LEU A 145 -13.49 3.63 -15.57
CA LEU A 145 -13.89 3.23 -14.22
C LEU A 145 -13.04 2.05 -13.69
N VAL A 146 -12.75 1.05 -14.53
CA VAL A 146 -11.82 -0.05 -14.16
C VAL A 146 -10.44 0.50 -13.88
N ARG A 147 -9.98 1.47 -14.68
CA ARG A 147 -8.70 2.14 -14.46
C ARG A 147 -8.69 2.90 -13.12
N ALA A 148 -9.77 3.60 -12.78
CA ALA A 148 -9.94 4.23 -11.47
C ALA A 148 -9.91 3.21 -10.33
N GLY A 149 -10.50 2.03 -10.50
CA GLY A 149 -10.39 0.92 -9.55
C GLY A 149 -8.94 0.48 -9.30
N ARG A 150 -8.11 0.44 -10.35
CA ARG A 150 -6.67 0.17 -10.23
C ARG A 150 -5.92 1.31 -9.55
N TYR A 151 -6.29 2.56 -9.82
CA TYR A 151 -5.74 3.73 -9.13
C TYR A 151 -6.03 3.66 -7.63
N LEU A 152 -7.28 3.37 -7.25
CA LEU A 152 -7.73 3.15 -5.87
C LEU A 152 -7.01 1.99 -5.17
N ALA A 153 -6.59 0.97 -5.92
CA ALA A 153 -5.84 -0.16 -5.40
C ALA A 153 -4.39 0.19 -5.02
N ASN A 154 -3.89 1.34 -5.49
CA ASN A 154 -2.52 1.75 -5.27
C ASN A 154 -2.43 2.70 -4.07
N TYR A 155 -1.93 2.18 -2.94
CA TYR A 155 -1.79 2.94 -1.70
C TYR A 155 -0.95 4.21 -1.86
N GLU A 156 0.17 4.14 -2.58
CA GLU A 156 1.08 5.26 -2.76
C GLU A 156 0.43 6.40 -3.54
N LEU A 157 -0.34 6.09 -4.59
CA LEU A 157 -1.09 7.10 -5.35
C LEU A 157 -2.18 7.73 -4.49
N MET A 158 -2.90 6.92 -3.72
CA MET A 158 -3.96 7.40 -2.84
C MET A 158 -3.43 8.31 -1.74
N THR A 159 -2.27 7.97 -1.15
CA THR A 159 -1.65 8.79 -0.08
C THR A 159 -0.95 10.05 -0.60
N GLN A 160 -0.75 10.20 -1.90
CA GLN A 160 -0.21 11.42 -2.51
C GLN A 160 -1.31 12.39 -2.99
N THR A 161 -2.58 12.00 -2.88
CA THR A 161 -3.69 12.80 -3.40
C THR A 161 -4.25 13.74 -2.32
N ASP A 162 -3.55 14.88 -2.09
CA ASP A 162 -3.91 15.93 -1.12
C ASP A 162 -4.98 16.89 -1.64
N LYS A 163 -6.00 16.35 -2.32
CA LYS A 163 -7.14 17.09 -2.86
C LYS A 163 -8.43 16.35 -2.55
N GLU A 164 -9.55 17.08 -2.55
CA GLU A 164 -10.88 16.50 -2.44
C GLU A 164 -11.33 15.77 -3.72
N GLU A 165 -10.74 16.13 -4.87
CA GLU A 165 -11.08 15.58 -6.17
C GLU A 165 -9.84 15.34 -7.01
N THR A 166 -9.82 14.22 -7.73
CA THR A 166 -8.82 13.89 -8.76
C THR A 166 -9.46 13.18 -9.92
N THR A 167 -8.78 13.11 -11.05
CA THR A 167 -9.26 12.41 -12.25
C THR A 167 -8.26 11.36 -12.70
N VAL A 168 -8.79 10.34 -13.34
CA VAL A 168 -8.03 9.24 -13.95
C VAL A 168 -8.46 9.15 -15.40
N ASP A 169 -7.51 9.32 -16.32
CA ASP A 169 -7.69 9.21 -17.77
C ASP A 169 -6.87 8.04 -18.34
N GLU A 170 -6.85 7.91 -19.67
CA GLU A 170 -6.09 6.86 -20.35
C GLU A 170 -4.57 6.96 -20.11
N ASN A 171 -4.05 8.14 -19.81
CA ASN A 171 -2.62 8.40 -19.61
C ASN A 171 -2.20 8.36 -18.14
N THR A 172 -3.17 8.27 -17.23
CA THR A 172 -2.88 8.26 -15.80
C THR A 172 -2.22 6.95 -15.41
N ASP A 173 -1.03 6.99 -14.81
CA ASP A 173 -0.38 5.82 -14.23
C ASP A 173 -1.18 5.29 -13.05
N THR A 174 -1.50 4.01 -13.09
CA THR A 174 -2.18 3.29 -12.02
C THR A 174 -1.24 2.41 -11.20
N PHE A 175 0.02 2.37 -11.59
CA PHE A 175 1.07 1.65 -10.90
C PHE A 175 2.11 2.65 -10.41
N SER A 176 2.35 2.66 -9.11
CA SER A 176 3.58 3.17 -8.55
C SER A 176 4.53 1.97 -8.47
N SER A 177 5.37 1.75 -9.44
CA SER A 177 6.48 0.86 -9.21
C SER A 177 7.63 1.70 -8.67
N THR A 178 7.89 1.60 -7.39
CA THR A 178 9.20 1.95 -6.82
C THR A 178 10.30 1.02 -7.35
N LEU A 179 9.93 0.03 -8.12
CA LEU A 179 10.78 -0.91 -8.81
C LEU A 179 10.50 -0.77 -10.31
N GLU A 180 11.24 0.10 -10.98
CA GLU A 180 11.60 -0.16 -12.38
C GLU A 180 12.35 -1.47 -12.37
N PHE A 181 11.62 -2.57 -12.58
CA PHE A 181 12.22 -3.88 -12.61
C PHE A 181 12.85 -4.11 -13.99
N ASP A 182 14.02 -3.55 -14.19
CA ASP A 182 14.90 -3.83 -15.31
C ASP A 182 15.63 -5.19 -15.18
N GLY A 183 15.29 -5.95 -14.15
CA GLY A 183 15.98 -7.18 -13.77
C GLY A 183 17.07 -6.99 -12.71
N ASN A 184 17.34 -5.76 -12.29
CA ASN A 184 18.31 -5.43 -11.25
C ASN A 184 17.62 -4.85 -10.03
N TYR A 185 18.05 -5.26 -8.85
CA TYR A 185 17.58 -4.73 -7.58
C TYR A 185 18.78 -4.15 -6.81
N PRO A 186 18.82 -2.83 -6.56
CA PRO A 186 19.89 -2.25 -5.77
C PRO A 186 19.76 -2.68 -4.31
N LEU A 187 20.79 -3.28 -3.74
CA LEU A 187 20.82 -3.65 -2.32
C LEU A 187 20.95 -2.44 -1.42
N THR A 188 21.65 -1.42 -1.89
CA THR A 188 21.84 -0.15 -1.19
C THR A 188 21.97 0.99 -2.20
N SER A 189 21.50 2.17 -1.86
CA SER A 189 21.61 3.37 -2.71
C SER A 189 22.90 4.15 -2.48
N THR A 190 23.47 4.05 -1.28
CA THR A 190 24.64 4.85 -0.86
C THR A 190 25.89 4.03 -0.56
N GLY A 191 25.73 2.70 -0.54
CA GLY A 191 26.73 1.78 -0.01
C GLY A 191 26.68 1.72 1.52
N ASP A 192 27.13 0.60 2.06
CA ASP A 192 27.20 0.36 3.49
C ASP A 192 28.65 0.17 3.93
N LYS A 193 28.98 0.62 5.13
CA LYS A 193 30.29 0.51 5.72
C LYS A 193 30.26 -0.48 6.87
N LEU A 194 31.11 -1.50 6.80
CA LEU A 194 31.32 -2.47 7.86
C LEU A 194 32.64 -2.16 8.56
N GLU A 195 32.61 -1.96 9.86
CA GLU A 195 33.78 -1.69 10.68
C GLU A 195 33.83 -2.61 11.91
N GLY A 196 34.93 -3.22 12.16
CA GLY A 196 35.13 -4.07 13.32
C GLY A 196 36.32 -4.98 13.19
N ALA A 197 36.81 -5.51 14.33
CA ALA A 197 38.03 -6.31 14.41
C ALA A 197 37.79 -7.81 14.09
N TYR A 198 36.55 -8.25 14.09
CA TYR A 198 36.17 -9.67 13.90
C TYR A 198 35.04 -9.80 12.93
N HIS A 199 34.17 -10.79 13.14
CA HIS A 199 33.01 -11.05 12.30
C HIS A 199 32.08 -9.83 12.22
N GLN A 200 31.77 -9.40 11.00
CA GLN A 200 30.81 -8.36 10.69
C GLN A 200 29.79 -8.91 9.70
N GLU A 201 28.53 -8.53 9.87
CA GLU A 201 27.43 -8.99 9.02
C GLU A 201 26.55 -7.80 8.60
N GLN A 202 26.12 -7.80 7.34
CA GLN A 202 25.11 -6.89 6.81
C GLN A 202 24.05 -7.70 6.10
N THR A 203 22.81 -7.53 6.53
CA THR A 203 21.67 -8.23 5.93
C THR A 203 20.86 -7.28 5.06
N TYR A 204 20.50 -7.75 3.89
CA TYR A 204 19.61 -7.04 2.95
C TYR A 204 18.35 -7.87 2.72
N PHE A 205 17.19 -7.21 2.76
CA PHE A 205 15.92 -7.83 2.42
C PHE A 205 15.54 -7.41 1.01
N VAL A 206 15.40 -8.39 0.12
CA VAL A 206 14.98 -8.18 -1.26
C VAL A 206 13.55 -8.68 -1.42
N ASN A 207 12.62 -7.74 -1.61
CA ASN A 207 11.22 -8.07 -1.89
C ASN A 207 11.03 -8.20 -3.39
N LEU A 208 10.84 -9.42 -3.87
CA LEU A 208 10.44 -9.64 -5.24
C LEU A 208 8.94 -9.34 -5.42
N PRO A 209 8.51 -8.87 -6.61
CA PRO A 209 7.09 -8.77 -6.95
C PRO A 209 6.38 -10.12 -6.74
N VAL A 210 5.10 -10.06 -6.33
CA VAL A 210 4.32 -11.27 -5.95
C VAL A 210 4.21 -12.29 -7.09
N ASP A 211 4.28 -11.82 -8.33
CA ASP A 211 4.21 -12.62 -9.56
C ASP A 211 5.57 -13.20 -9.99
N ARG A 212 6.64 -13.02 -9.17
CA ARG A 212 8.00 -13.41 -9.53
C ARG A 212 8.68 -14.21 -8.44
N ASN A 213 9.44 -15.18 -8.87
CA ASN A 213 10.31 -15.97 -8.02
C ASN A 213 11.76 -15.87 -8.51
N ASN A 214 12.67 -16.13 -7.59
CA ASN A 214 14.07 -16.27 -7.92
C ASN A 214 14.28 -17.43 -8.90
N ALA A 215 14.95 -17.17 -10.01
CA ALA A 215 15.21 -18.15 -11.06
C ALA A 215 16.68 -18.58 -11.08
N ASN A 216 16.95 -19.71 -11.71
CA ASN A 216 18.32 -20.15 -11.99
C ASN A 216 19.02 -19.11 -12.87
N GLY A 217 20.22 -18.71 -12.46
CA GLY A 217 21.00 -17.66 -13.13
C GLY A 217 20.89 -16.28 -12.51
N SER A 218 20.07 -16.10 -11.47
CA SER A 218 20.12 -14.88 -10.64
C SER A 218 21.51 -14.71 -10.03
N ARG A 219 21.98 -13.47 -9.98
CA ARG A 219 23.32 -13.12 -9.55
C ARG A 219 23.30 -11.98 -8.55
N VAL A 220 24.20 -12.01 -7.60
CA VAL A 220 24.49 -10.89 -6.70
C VAL A 220 25.80 -10.27 -7.15
N HIS A 221 25.76 -8.98 -7.52
CA HIS A 221 26.96 -8.20 -7.86
C HIS A 221 27.30 -7.31 -6.67
N LEU A 222 28.48 -7.53 -6.10
CA LEU A 222 28.97 -6.76 -4.97
C LEU A 222 30.27 -6.07 -5.35
N HIS A 223 30.34 -4.77 -5.08
CA HIS A 223 31.56 -3.98 -5.20
C HIS A 223 32.11 -3.66 -3.81
N PHE A 224 33.28 -4.18 -3.50
CA PHE A 224 33.93 -3.96 -2.22
C PHE A 224 35.04 -2.94 -2.35
N LYS A 225 35.08 -2.02 -1.40
CA LYS A 225 36.26 -1.22 -1.09
C LYS A 225 36.73 -1.62 0.29
N TYR A 226 38.01 -1.89 0.45
CA TYR A 226 38.60 -2.33 1.71
C TYR A 226 39.71 -1.36 2.13
N ALA A 227 39.99 -1.36 3.44
CA ALA A 227 41.03 -0.55 4.01
C ALA A 227 42.41 -1.14 3.65
N GLU A 228 43.43 -0.30 3.44
CA GLU A 228 44.79 -0.72 3.10
C GLU A 228 45.45 -1.60 4.17
N ASN A 229 44.97 -1.53 5.40
CA ASN A 229 45.46 -2.30 6.55
C ASN A 229 44.69 -3.62 6.78
N LEU A 230 43.85 -4.03 5.83
CA LEU A 230 43.16 -5.31 5.92
C LEU A 230 44.17 -6.46 5.74
N ASP A 231 44.15 -7.42 6.66
CA ASP A 231 44.88 -8.66 6.50
C ASP A 231 44.15 -9.61 5.55
N PHE A 232 44.60 -9.67 4.30
CA PHE A 232 43.99 -10.49 3.27
C PHE A 232 44.14 -11.98 3.53
N ASP A 233 45.20 -12.41 4.19
CA ASP A 233 45.46 -13.85 4.42
C ASP A 233 44.45 -14.45 5.39
N SER A 234 43.97 -13.66 6.33
CA SER A 234 42.97 -14.06 7.34
C SER A 234 41.55 -13.54 7.07
N SER A 235 41.33 -12.73 6.02
CA SER A 235 40.04 -12.14 5.72
C SER A 235 39.26 -12.96 4.71
N LEU A 236 37.96 -13.14 4.96
CA LEU A 236 37.04 -13.88 4.09
C LEU A 236 35.69 -13.16 4.05
N VAL A 237 35.18 -12.95 2.85
CA VAL A 237 33.79 -12.49 2.64
C VAL A 237 32.97 -13.68 2.15
N THR A 238 31.86 -13.97 2.82
CA THR A 238 30.91 -14.99 2.38
C THR A 238 29.53 -14.35 2.21
N VAL A 239 28.90 -14.65 1.08
CA VAL A 239 27.55 -14.18 0.76
C VAL A 239 26.57 -15.32 0.96
N TYR A 240 25.51 -15.04 1.68
CA TYR A 240 24.43 -15.98 1.94
C TYR A 240 23.14 -15.51 1.25
N ALA A 241 22.33 -16.43 0.77
CA ALA A 241 20.96 -16.20 0.35
C ALA A 241 20.05 -17.17 1.11
N ASN A 242 19.13 -16.64 1.92
CA ASN A 242 18.24 -17.42 2.78
C ASN A 242 19.03 -18.48 3.57
N ASP A 243 20.04 -18.05 4.31
CA ASP A 243 20.93 -18.86 5.15
C ASP A 243 21.81 -19.88 4.41
N LYS A 244 21.77 -19.89 3.07
CA LYS A 244 22.64 -20.76 2.26
C LYS A 244 23.81 -19.96 1.67
N PRO A 245 25.05 -20.42 1.85
CA PRO A 245 26.19 -19.75 1.24
C PRO A 245 26.13 -19.91 -0.29
N ILE A 246 26.21 -18.79 -1.00
CA ILE A 246 26.13 -18.75 -2.47
C ILE A 246 27.48 -18.35 -3.10
N GLY A 247 28.38 -17.82 -2.34
CA GLY A 247 29.73 -17.46 -2.78
C GLY A 247 30.61 -16.99 -1.66
N SER A 248 31.92 -17.17 -1.83
CA SER A 248 32.91 -16.63 -0.91
C SER A 248 34.12 -16.14 -1.69
N LYS A 249 34.78 -15.13 -1.15
CA LYS A 249 36.01 -14.53 -1.67
C LYS A 249 37.00 -14.29 -0.52
N LYS A 250 38.20 -14.73 -0.70
CA LYS A 250 39.36 -14.45 0.11
C LYS A 250 40.13 -13.26 -0.43
#